data_51e31f1149583c2a5b66ec805609f466
#
_entry.id   51e31f1149583c2a5b66ec805609f466
#
_cell.length_a   1.000
_cell.length_b   1.000
_cell.length_c   1.000
_cell.angle_alpha   90.00
_cell.angle_beta   90.00
_cell.angle_gamma   90.00
#
_symmetry.space_group_name_H-M   'P 1'
#
loop_
_entity.id
_entity.type
_entity.pdbx_description
1 polymer ?
#
loop_
_entity_poly.entity_id
_entity_poly.type
_entity_poly.pdbx_seq_one_letter_code
_entity_poly.pdbx_strand_id
1 'polypeptide(L)'
;MEYPVLYSFIRCPYAMRARMALKLTSIKCEIREVRLNNKPKQMIDISPKGTVPVLDLEKEVIDESNDIIEWALSSNNIFDGNIDYDQIKLTNNLIELFDSKLKYNLDRYKYATRYDNIDKDKHKKECLEILINL
;
A
#
# COMPACT_ATOMS: atom_id res chain seq x y z
N MET A 1 -23.13 8.87 -2.49
CA MET A 1 -21.80 9.27 -1.95
C MET A 1 -21.23 10.37 -2.83
N GLU A 2 -20.79 11.47 -2.27
CA GLU A 2 -20.25 12.59 -3.08
C GLU A 2 -18.85 12.30 -3.62
N TYR A 3 -18.03 11.61 -2.81
CA TYR A 3 -16.65 11.19 -3.15
C TYR A 3 -16.41 9.76 -2.68
N PRO A 4 -15.50 9.02 -3.33
CA PRO A 4 -14.99 7.77 -2.79
C PRO A 4 -14.46 7.92 -1.38
N VAL A 5 -14.57 6.87 -0.56
CA VAL A 5 -14.05 6.85 0.80
C VAL A 5 -12.82 5.94 0.88
N LEU A 6 -11.69 6.48 1.31
CA LEU A 6 -10.49 5.71 1.57
C LEU A 6 -10.31 5.48 3.06
N TYR A 7 -10.47 4.23 3.51
CA TYR A 7 -10.04 3.83 4.85
C TYR A 7 -8.53 3.62 4.85
N SER A 8 -7.84 4.31 5.72
CA SER A 8 -6.39 4.43 5.72
C SER A 8 -5.82 4.43 7.13
N PHE A 9 -4.55 4.04 7.26
CA PHE A 9 -3.77 4.24 8.47
C PHE A 9 -2.47 4.95 8.10
N ILE A 10 -2.18 6.05 8.77
CA ILE A 10 -1.10 6.98 8.39
C ILE A 10 0.26 6.28 8.26
N ARG A 11 0.57 5.31 9.13
CA ARG A 11 1.85 4.59 9.14
C ARG A 11 1.87 3.31 8.31
N CYS A 12 0.77 2.92 7.69
CA CYS A 12 0.71 1.73 6.84
C CYS A 12 1.35 2.03 5.48
N PRO A 13 2.43 1.34 5.06
CA PRO A 13 3.07 1.59 3.77
C PRO A 13 2.16 1.27 2.58
N TYR A 14 1.28 0.30 2.70
CA TYR A 14 0.30 -0.02 1.67
C TYR A 14 -0.74 1.09 1.51
N ALA A 15 -1.25 1.64 2.64
CA ALA A 15 -2.13 2.80 2.60
C ALA A 15 -1.42 4.08 2.12
N MET A 16 -0.12 4.24 2.40
CA MET A 16 0.68 5.35 1.86
C MET A 16 0.72 5.34 0.35
N ARG A 17 0.99 4.19 -0.30
CA ARG A 17 1.04 4.11 -1.76
C ARG A 17 -0.31 4.40 -2.41
N ALA A 18 -1.40 3.95 -1.80
CA ALA A 18 -2.75 4.26 -2.26
C ALA A 18 -3.06 5.76 -2.17
N ARG A 19 -2.75 6.41 -1.03
CA ARG A 19 -2.92 7.87 -0.88
C ARG A 19 -2.09 8.65 -1.90
N MET A 20 -0.85 8.21 -2.17
CA MET A 20 0.01 8.84 -3.17
C MET A 20 -0.59 8.73 -4.57
N ALA A 21 -1.07 7.56 -4.98
CA ALA A 21 -1.70 7.36 -6.27
C ALA A 21 -2.93 8.25 -6.45
N LEU A 22 -3.85 8.27 -5.48
CA LEU A 22 -5.03 9.13 -5.53
C LEU A 22 -4.67 10.62 -5.60
N LYS A 23 -3.64 11.04 -4.86
CA LYS A 23 -3.18 12.43 -4.89
C LYS A 23 -2.55 12.80 -6.24
N LEU A 24 -1.69 11.95 -6.78
CA LEU A 24 -1.01 12.18 -8.06
C LEU A 24 -2.00 12.23 -9.23
N THR A 25 -3.03 11.39 -9.20
CA THR A 25 -4.10 11.37 -10.21
C THR A 25 -5.18 12.44 -10.00
N SER A 26 -5.03 13.28 -8.97
CA SER A 26 -5.99 14.34 -8.61
C SER A 26 -7.42 13.83 -8.31
N ILE A 27 -7.54 12.55 -7.95
CA ILE A 27 -8.82 11.97 -7.56
C ILE A 27 -9.17 12.44 -6.15
N LYS A 28 -10.32 13.12 -6.04
CA LYS A 28 -10.84 13.56 -4.73
C LYS A 28 -11.47 12.37 -4.01
N CYS A 29 -11.08 12.16 -2.77
CA CYS A 29 -11.67 11.16 -1.88
C CYS A 29 -11.76 11.67 -0.44
N GLU A 30 -12.70 11.15 0.32
CA GLU A 30 -12.75 11.30 1.77
C GLU A 30 -11.77 10.30 2.40
N ILE A 31 -10.82 10.77 3.22
CA ILE A 31 -9.89 9.88 3.93
C ILE A 31 -10.40 9.67 5.35
N ARG A 32 -10.65 8.41 5.71
CA ARG A 32 -11.02 7.99 7.06
C ARG A 32 -9.86 7.27 7.72
N GLU A 33 -9.25 7.91 8.71
CA GLU A 33 -8.18 7.31 9.50
C GLU A 33 -8.72 6.19 10.41
N VAL A 34 -8.13 5.01 10.31
CA VAL A 34 -8.53 3.80 11.02
C VAL A 34 -7.67 3.58 12.25
N ARG A 35 -8.30 3.33 13.39
CA ARG A 35 -7.63 2.81 14.58
C ARG A 35 -7.57 1.29 14.47
N LEU A 36 -6.35 0.72 14.34
CA LEU A 36 -6.17 -0.71 14.09
C LEU A 36 -6.70 -1.62 15.20
N ASN A 37 -6.78 -1.12 16.43
CA ASN A 37 -7.35 -1.82 17.58
C ASN A 37 -8.87 -1.61 17.75
N ASN A 38 -9.47 -0.73 16.93
CA ASN A 38 -10.91 -0.46 16.94
C ASN A 38 -11.36 -0.07 15.52
N LYS A 39 -11.40 -1.05 14.63
CA LYS A 39 -11.73 -0.84 13.23
C LYS A 39 -13.20 -0.49 13.05
N PRO A 40 -13.55 0.48 12.18
CA PRO A 40 -14.93 0.85 11.92
C PRO A 40 -15.73 -0.34 11.38
N LYS A 41 -16.93 -0.55 11.93
CA LYS A 41 -17.84 -1.62 11.47
C LYS A 41 -18.11 -1.51 9.97
N GLN A 42 -18.37 -0.30 9.47
CA GLN A 42 -18.60 -0.03 8.06
C GLN A 42 -17.46 -0.55 7.17
N MET A 43 -16.20 -0.35 7.57
CA MET A 43 -15.05 -0.88 6.84
C MET A 43 -15.03 -2.42 6.84
N ILE A 44 -15.33 -3.04 7.99
CA ILE A 44 -15.34 -4.51 8.12
C ILE A 44 -16.47 -5.14 7.32
N ASP A 45 -17.64 -4.48 7.27
CA ASP A 45 -18.79 -4.96 6.51
C ASP A 45 -18.50 -5.02 5.00
N ILE A 46 -17.71 -4.09 4.46
CA ILE A 46 -17.36 -4.04 3.03
C ILE A 46 -16.04 -4.76 2.70
N SER A 47 -15.13 -4.90 3.66
CA SER A 47 -13.86 -5.64 3.52
C SER A 47 -13.58 -6.46 4.78
N PRO A 48 -14.12 -7.69 4.86
CA PRO A 48 -14.03 -8.54 6.06
C PRO A 48 -12.60 -8.92 6.48
N LYS A 49 -11.63 -8.88 5.55
CA LYS A 49 -10.22 -9.10 5.91
C LYS A 49 -9.67 -8.05 6.87
N GLY A 50 -10.31 -6.88 6.97
CA GLY A 50 -10.02 -5.87 7.98
C GLY A 50 -8.63 -5.24 7.88
N THR A 51 -8.02 -5.25 6.71
CA THR A 51 -6.74 -4.56 6.44
C THR A 51 -6.98 -3.21 5.77
N VAL A 52 -6.00 -2.33 5.84
CA VAL A 52 -6.01 -1.05 5.11
C VAL A 52 -4.90 -1.07 4.06
N PRO A 53 -5.07 -0.38 2.90
CA PRO A 53 -6.18 0.50 2.53
C PRO A 53 -7.44 -0.24 2.09
N VAL A 54 -8.60 0.42 2.19
CA VAL A 54 -9.86 0.01 1.55
C VAL A 54 -10.44 1.25 0.87
N LEU A 55 -10.69 1.18 -0.42
CA LEU A 55 -11.34 2.22 -1.20
C LEU A 55 -12.77 1.79 -1.50
N ASP A 56 -13.72 2.53 -0.95
CA ASP A 56 -15.15 2.34 -1.16
C ASP A 56 -15.63 3.30 -2.26
N LEU A 57 -16.09 2.73 -3.36
CA LEU A 57 -16.65 3.43 -4.52
C LEU A 57 -18.18 3.37 -4.54
N GLU A 58 -18.81 3.00 -3.41
CA GLU A 58 -20.26 2.79 -3.24
C GLU A 58 -20.79 1.53 -3.94
N LYS A 59 -20.46 1.30 -5.21
CA LYS A 59 -20.87 0.12 -5.99
C LYS A 59 -19.79 -0.95 -6.10
N GLU A 60 -18.58 -0.58 -5.78
CA GLU A 60 -17.40 -1.41 -5.85
C GLU A 60 -16.48 -1.10 -4.68
N VAL A 61 -15.79 -2.10 -4.18
CA VAL A 61 -14.79 -1.98 -3.11
C VAL A 61 -13.45 -2.51 -3.60
N ILE A 62 -12.42 -1.70 -3.45
CA ILE A 62 -11.04 -2.10 -3.79
C ILE A 62 -10.23 -2.11 -2.50
N ASP A 63 -9.73 -3.26 -2.10
CA ASP A 63 -9.07 -3.44 -0.81
C ASP A 63 -7.64 -3.99 -0.89
N GLU A 64 -7.04 -3.90 -2.09
CA GLU A 64 -5.62 -4.09 -2.31
C GLU A 64 -4.97 -2.80 -2.80
N SER A 65 -3.82 -2.44 -2.23
CA SER A 65 -3.18 -1.16 -2.56
C SER A 65 -2.73 -1.06 -4.01
N ASN A 66 -2.28 -2.16 -4.63
CA ASN A 66 -1.90 -2.16 -6.04
C ASN A 66 -3.11 -1.99 -6.95
N ASP A 67 -4.24 -2.62 -6.63
CA ASP A 67 -5.48 -2.47 -7.39
C ASP A 67 -6.03 -1.04 -7.30
N ILE A 68 -5.88 -0.39 -6.13
CA ILE A 68 -6.21 1.04 -5.97
C ILE A 68 -5.32 1.91 -6.87
N ILE A 69 -4.03 1.61 -6.97
CA ILE A 69 -3.11 2.32 -7.86
C ILE A 69 -3.52 2.15 -9.32
N GLU A 70 -3.79 0.92 -9.74
CA GLU A 70 -4.22 0.61 -11.11
C GLU A 70 -5.55 1.31 -11.44
N TRP A 71 -6.51 1.27 -10.54
CA TRP A 71 -7.77 1.98 -10.69
C TRP A 71 -7.57 3.50 -10.83
N ALA A 72 -6.75 4.08 -9.96
CA ALA A 72 -6.47 5.52 -9.99
C ALA A 72 -5.79 5.93 -11.31
N LEU A 73 -4.80 5.17 -11.78
CA LEU A 73 -4.10 5.43 -13.04
C LEU A 73 -4.99 5.21 -14.26
N SER A 74 -5.91 4.23 -14.23
CA SER A 74 -6.87 4.01 -15.31
C SER A 74 -7.93 5.11 -15.37
N SER A 75 -8.30 5.69 -14.22
CA SER A 75 -9.27 6.77 -14.14
C SER A 75 -8.69 8.11 -14.58
N ASN A 76 -7.43 8.37 -14.31
CA ASN A 76 -6.72 9.58 -14.72
C ASN A 76 -5.22 9.28 -14.92
N ASN A 77 -4.86 8.95 -16.16
CA ASN A 77 -3.50 8.61 -16.50
C ASN A 77 -2.59 9.85 -16.42
N ILE A 78 -1.62 9.81 -15.51
CA ILE A 78 -0.62 10.87 -15.29
C ILE A 78 0.65 10.66 -16.14
N PHE A 79 0.76 9.49 -16.76
CA PHE A 79 1.86 9.18 -17.67
C PHE A 79 1.41 9.49 -19.11
N ASP A 80 2.13 10.34 -19.83
CA ASP A 80 1.81 10.76 -21.19
C ASP A 80 1.93 9.60 -22.23
N GLY A 81 1.18 8.54 -22.00
CA GLY A 81 0.79 7.55 -23.00
C GLY A 81 1.61 6.27 -23.05
N ASN A 82 2.90 6.19 -23.01
CA ASN A 82 3.58 4.93 -23.32
C ASN A 82 4.57 4.51 -22.21
N ILE A 83 4.07 3.75 -21.24
CA ILE A 83 4.94 2.93 -20.41
C ILE A 83 5.36 1.74 -21.27
N ASP A 84 6.67 1.61 -21.55
CA ASP A 84 7.18 0.47 -22.30
C ASP A 84 7.24 -0.81 -21.46
N TYR A 85 7.48 -1.94 -22.14
CA TYR A 85 7.55 -3.26 -21.50
C TYR A 85 8.61 -3.33 -20.39
N ASP A 86 9.77 -2.70 -20.59
CA ASP A 86 10.87 -2.73 -19.62
C ASP A 86 10.50 -1.94 -18.36
N GLN A 87 9.79 -0.83 -18.49
CA GLN A 87 9.26 -0.05 -17.37
C GLN A 87 8.22 -0.84 -16.57
N ILE A 88 7.32 -1.54 -17.25
CA ILE A 88 6.32 -2.41 -16.60
C ILE A 88 7.02 -3.54 -15.82
N LYS A 89 8.00 -4.19 -16.45
CA LYS A 89 8.78 -5.27 -15.83
C LYS A 89 9.56 -4.77 -14.61
N LEU A 90 10.22 -3.62 -14.71
CA LEU A 90 10.92 -2.99 -13.59
C LEU A 90 9.96 -2.68 -12.45
N THR A 91 8.79 -2.10 -12.73
CA THR A 91 7.77 -1.78 -11.74
C THR A 91 7.30 -3.04 -11.00
N ASN A 92 6.98 -4.11 -11.72
CA ASN A 92 6.55 -5.36 -11.12
C ASN A 92 7.65 -6.00 -10.25
N ASN A 93 8.90 -5.98 -10.71
CA ASN A 93 10.03 -6.49 -9.94
C ASN A 93 10.24 -5.68 -8.64
N LEU A 94 10.11 -4.35 -8.69
CA LEU A 94 10.22 -3.50 -7.50
C LEU A 94 9.08 -3.76 -6.52
N ILE A 95 7.84 -3.89 -6.99
CA ILE A 95 6.69 -4.21 -6.14
C ILE A 95 6.91 -5.55 -5.45
N GLU A 96 7.31 -6.58 -6.18
CA GLU A 96 7.59 -7.90 -5.62
C GLU A 96 8.71 -7.85 -4.58
N LEU A 97 9.82 -7.18 -4.87
CA LEU A 97 10.95 -7.02 -3.95
C LEU A 97 10.54 -6.32 -2.65
N PHE A 98 9.78 -5.23 -2.77
CA PHE A 98 9.34 -4.43 -1.61
C PHE A 98 8.28 -5.14 -0.77
N ASP A 99 7.32 -5.81 -1.41
CA ASP A 99 6.22 -6.51 -0.70
C ASP A 99 6.67 -7.85 -0.10
N SER A 100 7.79 -8.40 -0.55
CA SER A 100 8.36 -9.66 -0.03
C SER A 100 9.61 -9.43 0.82
N LYS A 101 10.78 -9.43 0.19
CA LYS A 101 12.08 -9.45 0.88
C LYS A 101 12.34 -8.22 1.74
N LEU A 102 12.05 -7.02 1.21
CA LEU A 102 12.23 -5.79 1.99
C LEU A 102 11.26 -5.74 3.17
N LYS A 103 9.98 -6.00 2.93
CA LYS A 103 8.95 -5.99 4.00
C LYS A 103 9.24 -7.02 5.08
N TYR A 104 9.66 -8.22 4.71
CA TYR A 104 10.05 -9.27 5.65
C TYR A 104 11.16 -8.80 6.61
N ASN A 105 12.22 -8.20 6.09
CA ASN A 105 13.34 -7.73 6.89
C ASN A 105 12.98 -6.47 7.69
N LEU A 106 12.25 -5.55 7.07
CA LEU A 106 11.83 -4.30 7.70
C LEU A 106 10.94 -4.55 8.93
N ASP A 107 9.99 -5.47 8.85
CA ASP A 107 9.12 -5.80 9.97
C ASP A 107 9.92 -6.40 11.13
N ARG A 108 10.88 -7.27 10.86
CA ARG A 108 11.74 -7.88 11.86
C ARG A 108 12.73 -6.90 12.47
N TYR A 109 13.14 -5.89 11.73
CA TYR A 109 13.94 -4.79 12.24
C TYR A 109 13.10 -3.83 13.12
N LYS A 110 11.95 -3.35 12.60
CA LYS A 110 11.11 -2.38 13.29
C LYS A 110 10.35 -2.97 14.48
N TYR A 111 9.89 -4.19 14.33
CA TYR A 111 9.00 -4.87 15.27
C TYR A 111 9.61 -6.17 15.79
N ALA A 112 10.92 -6.15 16.09
CA ALA A 112 11.69 -7.32 16.52
C ALA A 112 11.05 -8.08 17.70
N THR A 113 10.36 -7.38 18.60
CA THR A 113 9.68 -7.98 19.76
C THR A 113 8.45 -8.83 19.41
N ARG A 114 7.97 -8.76 18.17
CA ARG A 114 6.84 -9.59 17.68
C ARG A 114 7.28 -10.96 17.15
N TYR A 115 8.57 -11.21 17.07
CA TYR A 115 9.17 -12.42 16.50
C TYR A 115 10.13 -13.06 17.48
N ASP A 116 10.24 -14.39 17.43
CA ASP A 116 11.21 -15.14 18.26
C ASP A 116 12.60 -15.18 17.60
N ASN A 117 13.63 -15.13 18.43
CA ASN A 117 15.03 -15.29 18.02
C ASN A 117 15.48 -14.38 16.86
N ILE A 118 15.12 -13.10 16.91
CA ILE A 118 15.43 -12.13 15.87
C ILE A 118 16.78 -11.46 16.11
N ASP A 119 17.65 -11.53 15.12
CA ASP A 119 18.82 -10.66 14.97
C ASP A 119 18.44 -9.38 14.24
N LYS A 120 18.12 -8.35 15.03
CA LYS A 120 17.68 -7.06 14.54
C LYS A 120 18.68 -6.38 13.61
N ASP A 121 19.99 -6.48 13.92
CA ASP A 121 21.05 -5.84 13.13
C ASP A 121 21.24 -6.55 11.78
N LYS A 122 21.09 -7.86 11.74
CA LYS A 122 21.08 -8.61 10.49
C LYS A 122 19.97 -8.14 9.56
N HIS A 123 18.74 -8.03 10.07
CA HIS A 123 17.59 -7.58 9.27
C HIS A 123 17.74 -6.12 8.81
N LYS A 124 18.31 -5.25 9.63
CA LYS A 124 18.68 -3.89 9.24
C LYS A 124 19.66 -3.88 8.07
N LYS A 125 20.72 -4.69 8.16
CA LYS A 125 21.73 -4.81 7.11
C LYS A 125 21.11 -5.30 5.79
N GLU A 126 20.28 -6.32 5.82
CA GLU A 126 19.55 -6.83 4.64
C GLU A 126 18.68 -5.72 3.99
N CYS A 127 17.96 -4.93 4.78
CA CYS A 127 17.20 -3.79 4.27
C CYS A 127 18.10 -2.76 3.56
N LEU A 128 19.23 -2.42 4.17
CA LEU A 128 20.18 -1.45 3.60
C LEU A 128 20.80 -1.98 2.29
N GLU A 129 21.17 -3.26 2.23
CA GLU A 129 21.69 -3.88 1.00
C GLU A 129 20.66 -3.84 -0.14
N ILE A 130 19.39 -4.12 0.14
CA ILE A 130 18.31 -4.00 -0.86
C ILE A 130 18.21 -2.56 -1.37
N LEU A 131 18.17 -1.57 -0.47
CA LEU A 131 17.99 -0.16 -0.84
C LEU A 131 19.20 0.43 -1.58
N ILE A 132 20.43 -0.01 -1.26
CA ILE A 132 21.65 0.45 -1.94
C ILE A 132 21.74 -0.11 -3.37
N ASN A 133 21.18 -1.27 -3.63
CA ASN A 133 21.24 -1.95 -4.92
C ASN A 133 20.02 -1.65 -5.84
N LEU A 134 19.20 -0.65 -5.50
CA LEU A 134 18.15 -0.14 -6.36
C LEU A 134 18.71 0.75 -7.47
#